data_6fb4009076cf0e120f2d9743da7c7fc6
#
_entry.id   6fb4009076cf0e120f2d9743da7c7fc6
#
_cell.length_a   1.000
_cell.length_b   1.000
_cell.length_c   1.000
_cell.angle_alpha   90.00
_cell.angle_beta   90.00
_cell.angle_gamma   90.00
#
_symmetry.space_group_name_H-M   'P 1'
#
loop_
_entity.id
_entity.type
_entity.pdbx_description
1 polymer ?
#
loop_
_entity_poly.entity_id
_entity_poly.type
_entity_poly.pdbx_seq_one_letter_code
_entity_poly.pdbx_strand_id
1 'polypeptide(L)'
;MENTLRRIVDADRTSRLSVEKARERRENLSEELSRRKKEIDAAHKKNAEDAVKKAREKAELKVNRASLELDGQTKQKSDALKKIYDENHDMWVENIVKAVIG
;
A
#
# COMPACT_ATOMS: atom_id res chain seq x y z
N MET A 1 20.05 -14.44 -71.56
CA MET A 1 20.67 -15.04 -70.36
C MET A 1 21.10 -14.04 -69.30
N GLU A 2 21.73 -12.96 -69.69
CA GLU A 2 22.14 -11.90 -68.70
C GLU A 2 20.97 -11.29 -67.94
N ASN A 3 19.84 -11.05 -68.60
CA ASN A 3 18.67 -10.47 -67.96
C ASN A 3 18.02 -11.40 -66.94
N THR A 4 18.07 -12.71 -67.20
CA THR A 4 17.54 -13.73 -66.28
C THR A 4 18.39 -13.84 -65.03
N LEU A 5 19.72 -13.87 -65.19
CA LEU A 5 20.68 -13.89 -64.08
C LEU A 5 20.57 -12.60 -63.26
N ARG A 6 20.44 -11.46 -63.88
CA ARG A 6 20.28 -10.19 -63.20
C ARG A 6 18.99 -10.15 -62.37
N ARG A 7 17.89 -10.65 -62.92
CA ARG A 7 16.61 -10.79 -62.18
C ARG A 7 16.73 -11.70 -60.96
N ILE A 8 17.44 -12.79 -61.08
CA ILE A 8 17.66 -13.73 -59.97
C ILE A 8 18.49 -13.07 -58.86
N VAL A 9 19.56 -12.37 -59.24
CA VAL A 9 20.42 -11.64 -58.29
C VAL A 9 19.64 -10.53 -57.60
N ASP A 10 18.84 -9.77 -58.34
CA ASP A 10 18.02 -8.69 -57.79
C ASP A 10 16.94 -9.23 -56.84
N ALA A 11 16.30 -10.34 -57.22
CA ALA A 11 15.31 -11.02 -56.36
C ALA A 11 15.94 -11.55 -55.09
N ASP A 12 17.11 -12.14 -55.16
CA ASP A 12 17.87 -12.61 -53.99
C ASP A 12 18.25 -11.46 -53.07
N ARG A 13 18.75 -10.36 -53.62
CA ARG A 13 19.11 -9.17 -52.88
C ARG A 13 17.90 -8.58 -52.17
N THR A 14 16.78 -8.44 -52.87
CA THR A 14 15.52 -7.95 -52.29
C THR A 14 15.03 -8.84 -51.16
N SER A 15 15.08 -10.14 -51.34
CA SER A 15 14.70 -11.12 -50.31
C SER A 15 15.57 -11.02 -49.06
N ARG A 16 16.88 -10.88 -49.23
CA ARG A 16 17.83 -10.72 -48.12
C ARG A 16 17.57 -9.43 -47.36
N LEU A 17 17.34 -8.32 -48.05
CA LEU A 17 16.99 -7.05 -47.45
C LEU A 17 15.66 -7.14 -46.67
N SER A 18 14.68 -7.82 -47.22
CA SER A 18 13.40 -8.04 -46.59
C SER A 18 13.54 -8.85 -45.29
N VAL A 19 14.33 -9.91 -45.31
CA VAL A 19 14.61 -10.73 -44.11
C VAL A 19 15.36 -9.92 -43.06
N GLU A 20 16.35 -9.13 -43.46
CA GLU A 20 17.12 -8.29 -42.56
C GLU A 20 16.24 -7.22 -41.88
N LYS A 21 15.39 -6.55 -42.65
CA LYS A 21 14.41 -5.59 -42.11
C LYS A 21 13.44 -6.29 -41.15
N ALA A 22 12.99 -7.45 -41.44
CA ALA A 22 12.12 -8.24 -40.56
C ALA A 22 12.82 -8.57 -39.23
N ARG A 23 14.10 -8.94 -39.27
CA ARG A 23 14.92 -9.17 -38.08
C ARG A 23 15.06 -7.90 -37.23
N GLU A 24 15.39 -6.76 -37.84
CA GLU A 24 15.52 -5.48 -37.16
C GLU A 24 14.21 -5.10 -36.47
N ARG A 25 13.08 -5.25 -37.16
CA ARG A 25 11.75 -4.99 -36.59
C ARG A 25 11.46 -5.89 -35.39
N ARG A 26 11.83 -7.16 -35.50
CA ARG A 26 11.66 -8.14 -34.42
C ARG A 26 12.50 -7.80 -33.19
N GLU A 27 13.76 -7.42 -33.41
CA GLU A 27 14.66 -7.00 -32.34
C GLU A 27 14.16 -5.72 -31.67
N ASN A 28 13.77 -4.71 -32.46
CA ASN A 28 13.23 -3.45 -31.95
C ASN A 28 11.93 -3.67 -31.16
N LEU A 29 11.07 -4.54 -31.65
CA LEU A 29 9.83 -4.90 -30.96
C LEU A 29 10.12 -5.60 -29.64
N SER A 30 11.08 -6.52 -29.63
CA SER A 30 11.51 -7.23 -28.42
C SER A 30 12.07 -6.26 -27.37
N GLU A 31 12.91 -5.33 -27.77
CA GLU A 31 13.45 -4.29 -26.88
C GLU A 31 12.36 -3.38 -26.35
N GLU A 32 11.43 -2.96 -27.20
CA GLU A 32 10.30 -2.13 -26.82
C GLU A 32 9.38 -2.84 -25.81
N LEU A 33 9.08 -4.11 -26.04
CA LEU A 33 8.29 -4.93 -25.14
C LEU A 33 8.97 -5.10 -23.77
N SER A 34 10.28 -5.34 -23.78
CA SER A 34 11.08 -5.44 -22.55
C SER A 34 11.05 -4.14 -21.76
N ARG A 35 11.20 -3.01 -22.41
CA ARG A 35 11.14 -1.68 -21.81
C ARG A 35 9.75 -1.40 -21.22
N ARG A 36 8.69 -1.66 -21.99
CA ARG A 36 7.31 -1.49 -21.53
C ARG A 36 6.98 -2.37 -20.35
N LYS A 37 7.46 -3.60 -20.35
CA LYS A 37 7.30 -4.51 -19.22
C LYS A 37 7.94 -3.97 -17.96
N LYS A 38 9.16 -3.44 -18.04
CA LYS A 38 9.84 -2.79 -16.91
C LYS A 38 9.08 -1.58 -16.40
N GLU A 39 8.55 -0.75 -17.31
CA GLU A 39 7.75 0.43 -16.96
C GLU A 39 6.46 0.03 -16.25
N ILE A 40 5.77 -0.99 -16.74
CA ILE A 40 4.54 -1.51 -16.13
C ILE A 40 4.83 -2.10 -14.75
N ASP A 41 5.88 -2.91 -14.63
CA ASP A 41 6.27 -3.50 -13.35
C ASP A 41 6.63 -2.41 -12.32
N ALA A 42 7.36 -1.38 -12.74
CA ALA A 42 7.69 -0.24 -11.88
C ALA A 42 6.45 0.55 -11.45
N ALA A 43 5.50 0.78 -12.38
CA ALA A 43 4.24 1.46 -12.08
C ALA A 43 3.39 0.66 -11.11
N HIS A 44 3.28 -0.66 -11.30
CA HIS A 44 2.55 -1.55 -10.39
C HIS A 44 3.17 -1.58 -9.00
N LYS A 45 4.48 -1.66 -8.91
CA LYS A 45 5.21 -1.61 -7.65
C LYS A 45 4.94 -0.31 -6.90
N LYS A 46 5.04 0.81 -7.59
CA LYS A 46 4.76 2.14 -7.01
C LYS A 46 3.31 2.24 -6.52
N ASN A 47 2.36 1.81 -7.34
CA ASN A 47 0.94 1.81 -6.98
C ASN A 47 0.66 0.93 -5.76
N ALA A 48 1.29 -0.24 -5.68
CA ALA A 48 1.17 -1.13 -4.53
C ALA A 48 1.76 -0.50 -3.26
N GLU A 49 2.93 0.11 -3.35
CA GLU A 49 3.57 0.82 -2.24
C GLU A 49 2.70 1.99 -1.76
N ASP A 50 2.15 2.78 -2.68
CA ASP A 50 1.25 3.89 -2.36
C ASP A 50 -0.04 3.40 -1.69
N ALA A 51 -0.61 2.29 -2.17
CA ALA A 51 -1.80 1.69 -1.58
C ALA A 51 -1.54 1.19 -0.15
N VAL A 52 -0.41 0.54 0.07
CA VAL A 52 0.02 0.09 1.41
C VAL A 52 0.23 1.28 2.34
N LYS A 53 0.88 2.32 1.87
CA LYS A 53 1.10 3.56 2.65
C LYS A 53 -0.22 4.20 3.07
N LYS A 54 -1.16 4.35 2.13
CA LYS A 54 -2.50 4.89 2.42
C LYS A 54 -3.27 4.03 3.41
N ALA A 55 -3.19 2.71 3.28
CA ALA A 55 -3.84 1.79 4.20
C ALA A 55 -3.27 1.90 5.61
N ARG A 56 -1.95 2.05 5.74
CA ARG A 56 -1.27 2.27 7.03
C ARG A 56 -1.69 3.59 7.66
N GLU A 57 -1.71 4.67 6.88
CA GLU A 57 -2.15 5.99 7.36
C GLU A 57 -3.59 5.95 7.89
N LYS A 58 -4.49 5.30 7.16
CA LYS A 58 -5.88 5.08 7.61
C LYS A 58 -5.96 4.26 8.89
N ALA A 59 -5.18 3.19 8.98
CA ALA A 59 -5.15 2.34 10.16
C ALA A 59 -4.62 3.11 11.39
N GLU A 60 -3.57 3.90 11.22
CA GLU A 60 -3.02 4.75 12.28
C GLU A 60 -4.03 5.79 12.77
N LEU A 61 -4.75 6.44 11.85
CA LEU A 61 -5.82 7.39 12.20
C LEU A 61 -6.92 6.71 12.99
N LYS A 62 -7.35 5.51 12.60
CA LYS A 62 -8.36 4.75 13.35
C LYS A 62 -7.88 4.36 14.74
N VAL A 63 -6.65 3.88 14.85
CA VAL A 63 -6.03 3.53 16.13
C VAL A 63 -5.93 4.75 17.03
N ASN A 64 -5.45 5.88 16.51
CA ASN A 64 -5.34 7.12 17.27
C ASN A 64 -6.71 7.63 17.76
N ARG A 65 -7.73 7.58 16.92
CA ARG A 65 -9.11 7.95 17.31
C ARG A 65 -9.66 7.04 18.40
N ALA A 66 -9.48 5.73 18.23
CA ALA A 66 -9.91 4.74 19.22
C ALA A 66 -9.17 4.91 20.54
N SER A 67 -7.88 5.21 20.51
CA SER A 67 -7.06 5.49 21.68
C SER A 67 -7.52 6.74 22.42
N LEU A 68 -7.78 7.84 21.70
CA LEU A 68 -8.29 9.08 22.29
C LEU A 68 -9.67 8.90 22.91
N GLU A 69 -10.55 8.17 22.23
CA GLU A 69 -11.88 7.87 22.74
C GLU A 69 -11.81 7.00 24.00
N LEU A 70 -10.96 5.99 24.00
CA LEU A 70 -10.74 5.12 25.16
C LEU A 70 -10.16 5.90 26.34
N ASP A 71 -9.19 6.76 26.10
CA ASP A 71 -8.59 7.63 27.13
C ASP A 71 -9.64 8.56 27.72
N GLY A 72 -10.51 9.13 26.87
CA GLY A 72 -11.63 9.97 27.32
C GLY A 72 -12.61 9.20 28.20
N GLN A 73 -12.99 8.00 27.79
CA GLN A 73 -13.87 7.12 28.58
C GLN A 73 -13.22 6.72 29.89
N THR A 74 -11.95 6.40 29.90
CA THR A 74 -11.19 6.03 31.09
C THR A 74 -11.14 7.19 32.07
N LYS A 75 -10.89 8.41 31.58
CA LYS A 75 -10.89 9.61 32.39
C LYS A 75 -12.25 9.87 33.00
N GLN A 76 -13.34 9.79 32.22
CA GLN A 76 -14.70 9.96 32.74
C GLN A 76 -15.04 8.94 33.84
N LYS A 77 -14.68 7.68 33.65
CA LYS A 77 -14.90 6.63 34.64
C LYS A 77 -14.07 6.86 35.90
N SER A 78 -12.82 7.27 35.73
CA SER A 78 -11.92 7.58 36.84
C SER A 78 -12.46 8.80 37.66
N ASP A 79 -12.89 9.84 36.96
CA ASP A 79 -13.48 11.06 37.62
C ASP A 79 -14.78 10.71 38.33
N ALA A 80 -15.63 9.88 37.71
CA ALA A 80 -16.88 9.42 38.33
C ALA A 80 -16.61 8.59 39.58
N LEU A 81 -15.64 7.70 39.54
CA LEU A 81 -15.25 6.88 40.68
C LEU A 81 -14.68 7.72 41.82
N LYS A 82 -13.84 8.69 41.49
CA LYS A 82 -13.28 9.63 42.44
C LYS A 82 -14.39 10.46 43.13
N LYS A 83 -15.37 10.92 42.35
CA LYS A 83 -16.53 11.66 42.89
C LYS A 83 -17.34 10.80 43.85
N ILE A 84 -17.60 9.55 43.50
CA ILE A 84 -18.30 8.59 44.38
C ILE A 84 -17.50 8.38 45.67
N TYR A 85 -16.20 8.21 45.59
CA TYR A 85 -15.30 8.06 46.72
C TYR A 85 -15.35 9.32 47.64
N ASP A 86 -15.18 10.51 47.05
CA ASP A 86 -15.18 11.78 47.79
C ASP A 86 -16.52 12.06 48.49
N GLU A 87 -17.65 11.74 47.85
CA GLU A 87 -18.99 11.89 48.40
C GLU A 87 -19.32 10.93 49.54
N ASN A 88 -18.78 9.72 49.47
CA ASN A 88 -19.14 8.65 50.42
C ASN A 88 -18.04 8.30 51.42
N HIS A 89 -16.84 8.86 51.24
CA HIS A 89 -15.68 8.55 52.08
C HIS A 89 -15.98 8.71 53.56
N ASP A 90 -16.52 9.84 54.01
CA ASP A 90 -16.81 10.14 55.40
C ASP A 90 -17.84 9.18 55.97
N MET A 91 -18.88 8.87 55.20
CA MET A 91 -19.91 7.91 55.57
C MET A 91 -19.36 6.50 55.71
N TRP A 92 -18.50 6.09 54.82
CA TRP A 92 -17.87 4.80 54.87
C TRP A 92 -16.94 4.65 56.10
N VAL A 93 -16.16 5.69 56.36
CA VAL A 93 -15.30 5.75 57.56
C VAL A 93 -16.14 5.70 58.84
N GLU A 94 -17.22 6.46 58.96
CA GLU A 94 -18.14 6.40 60.09
C GLU A 94 -18.75 5.02 60.29
N ASN A 95 -19.19 4.37 59.19
CA ASN A 95 -19.78 3.03 59.26
C ASN A 95 -18.77 2.02 59.73
N ILE A 96 -17.53 2.11 59.27
CA ILE A 96 -16.45 1.21 59.69
C ILE A 96 -16.12 1.41 61.16
N VAL A 97 -16.01 2.65 61.62
CA VAL A 97 -15.73 3.02 63.03
C VAL A 97 -16.87 2.51 63.92
N LYS A 98 -18.13 2.73 63.56
CA LYS A 98 -19.29 2.22 64.29
C LYS A 98 -19.32 0.72 64.40
N ALA A 99 -18.94 0.03 63.33
CA ALA A 99 -18.87 -1.45 63.31
C ALA A 99 -17.77 -1.98 64.26
N VAL A 100 -16.67 -1.24 64.41
CA VAL A 100 -15.54 -1.63 65.28
C VAL A 100 -15.81 -1.29 66.73
N ILE A 101 -16.42 -0.13 67.01
CA ILE A 101 -16.65 0.37 68.36
C ILE A 101 -18.00 -0.10 68.95
N GLY A 102 -18.94 -0.28 68.05
CA GLY A 102 -20.30 -0.69 68.44
C GLY A 102 -20.47 -2.11 68.75
#